data_16fa6e72425d9f5d89564f1166eac94a
#
_entry.id   16fa6e72425d9f5d89564f1166eac94a
#
_cell.length_a   1.000
_cell.length_b   1.000
_cell.length_c   1.000
_cell.angle_alpha   90.00
_cell.angle_beta   90.00
_cell.angle_gamma   90.00
#
_symmetry.space_group_name_H-M   'P 1'
#
loop_
_entity.id
_entity.type
_entity.pdbx_description
1 polymer ?
#
loop_
_entity_poly.entity_id
_entity_poly.type
_entity_poly.pdbx_seq_one_letter_code
_entity_poly.pdbx_strand_id
1 'polypeptide(L)'
;LRGADGQIAATDGQQALVQTGFTLPWTDDVLVPATGAFVAKVIRAAVQVSLGRSTDWIFIRADEWTVALQIEKDRRFPAIEAHVPEVSSASTTMVLAETDATFLDQAAQRLPGASEMNSPVTLDLNGAVVIRAKSGEQSSVTDLVLRNSRRQGDELKVSSNREYVRRAIQLGFRELHFRDAEAPAFCRDD
;
A
#
# COMPACT_ATOMS: atom_id res chain seq x y z
N LEU A 1 4.56 14.24 -6.96
CA LEU A 1 3.58 15.29 -6.65
C LEU A 1 3.08 15.87 -7.97
N ARG A 2 1.80 15.72 -8.30
CA ARG A 2 1.18 16.25 -9.51
C ARG A 2 0.41 17.51 -9.16
N GLY A 3 0.95 18.65 -9.55
CA GLY A 3 0.43 19.94 -9.14
C GLY A 3 -0.97 20.25 -9.69
N ALA A 4 -1.19 20.00 -10.98
CA ALA A 4 -2.49 20.28 -11.63
C ALA A 4 -3.63 19.41 -11.07
N ASP A 5 -3.33 18.16 -10.76
CA ASP A 5 -4.33 17.17 -10.34
C ASP A 5 -4.52 17.11 -8.82
N GLY A 6 -3.70 17.84 -8.06
CA GLY A 6 -3.71 17.76 -6.59
C GLY A 6 -3.44 16.34 -6.08
N GLN A 7 -2.47 15.65 -6.70
CA GLN A 7 -2.22 14.24 -6.45
C GLN A 7 -0.82 14.01 -5.90
N ILE A 8 -0.70 13.11 -4.94
CA ILE A 8 0.57 12.57 -4.44
C ILE A 8 0.62 11.09 -4.77
N ALA A 9 1.64 10.68 -5.50
CA ALA A 9 1.88 9.28 -5.82
C ALA A 9 3.25 8.85 -5.32
N ALA A 10 3.34 7.61 -4.84
CA ALA A 10 4.59 6.99 -4.39
C ALA A 10 4.66 5.55 -4.91
N THR A 11 5.86 5.11 -5.28
CA THR A 11 6.11 3.74 -5.70
C THR A 11 7.53 3.30 -5.33
N ASP A 12 7.69 2.01 -5.07
CA ASP A 12 8.97 1.31 -4.90
C ASP A 12 9.25 0.33 -6.07
N GLY A 13 8.41 0.39 -7.13
CA GLY A 13 8.47 -0.51 -8.27
C GLY A 13 7.70 -1.81 -8.09
N GLN A 14 7.26 -2.14 -6.88
CA GLN A 14 6.45 -3.33 -6.56
C GLN A 14 5.04 -2.95 -6.07
N GLN A 15 4.94 -1.81 -5.45
CA GLN A 15 3.71 -1.21 -4.96
C GLN A 15 3.61 0.22 -5.43
N ALA A 16 2.39 0.71 -5.57
CA ALA A 16 2.10 2.12 -5.79
C ALA A 16 0.98 2.57 -4.86
N LEU A 17 1.11 3.77 -4.34
CA LEU A 17 0.07 4.48 -3.61
C LEU A 17 -0.23 5.77 -4.32
N VAL A 18 -1.49 6.04 -4.57
CA VAL A 18 -1.97 7.29 -5.16
C VAL A 18 -2.99 7.89 -4.21
N GLN A 19 -2.80 9.15 -3.86
CA GLN A 19 -3.71 9.91 -3.03
C GLN A 19 -4.05 11.22 -3.71
N THR A 20 -5.31 11.57 -3.76
CA THR A 20 -5.85 12.77 -4.41
C THR A 20 -6.46 13.74 -3.39
N GLY A 21 -6.92 14.89 -3.85
CA GLY A 21 -7.62 15.85 -3.00
C GLY A 21 -6.72 16.90 -2.37
N PHE A 22 -5.45 16.99 -2.77
CA PHE A 22 -4.53 18.02 -2.30
C PHE A 22 -4.65 19.29 -3.14
N THR A 23 -4.46 20.43 -2.50
CA THR A 23 -4.22 21.70 -3.19
C THR A 23 -2.73 22.01 -3.09
N LEU A 24 -1.99 21.83 -4.20
CA LEU A 24 -0.58 22.11 -4.25
C LEU A 24 -0.33 23.54 -4.76
N PRO A 25 0.67 24.29 -4.23
CA PRO A 25 0.93 25.67 -4.64
C PRO A 25 1.71 25.78 -5.96
N TRP A 26 1.61 24.79 -6.84
CA TRP A 26 2.18 24.74 -8.19
C TRP A 26 1.32 23.84 -9.08
N THR A 27 1.51 23.89 -10.39
CA THR A 27 0.70 23.17 -11.38
C THR A 27 1.45 22.07 -12.13
N ASP A 28 2.77 22.13 -12.16
CA ASP A 28 3.60 21.13 -12.84
C ASP A 28 3.85 19.88 -11.97
N ASP A 29 4.34 18.82 -12.60
CA ASP A 29 4.71 17.59 -11.92
C ASP A 29 6.10 17.75 -11.27
N VAL A 30 6.21 17.32 -10.02
CA VAL A 30 7.45 17.37 -9.25
C VAL A 30 7.77 15.99 -8.70
N LEU A 31 8.97 15.52 -9.01
CA LEU A 31 9.49 14.26 -8.47
C LEU A 31 10.50 14.56 -7.35
N VAL A 32 10.35 13.91 -6.22
CA VAL A 32 11.27 13.95 -5.09
C VAL A 32 11.62 12.55 -4.62
N PRO A 33 12.81 12.31 -4.08
CA PRO A 33 13.18 11.01 -3.57
C PRO A 33 12.33 10.64 -2.35
N ALA A 34 11.91 9.38 -2.25
CA ALA A 34 11.33 8.84 -1.04
C ALA A 34 12.44 8.68 0.01
N THR A 35 12.32 9.38 1.13
CA THR A 35 13.31 9.38 2.20
C THR A 35 12.72 8.96 3.54
N GLY A 36 13.58 8.57 4.48
CA GLY A 36 13.20 8.28 5.85
C GLY A 36 12.57 9.47 6.61
N ALA A 37 12.68 10.69 6.08
CA ALA A 37 12.02 11.85 6.65
C ALA A 37 10.50 11.70 6.73
N PHE A 38 9.87 11.07 5.73
CA PHE A 38 8.42 10.87 5.69
C PHE A 38 7.90 9.93 6.80
N VAL A 39 8.75 9.07 7.35
CA VAL A 39 8.39 8.17 8.45
C VAL A 39 8.87 8.68 9.80
N ALA A 40 9.56 9.83 9.83
CA ALA A 40 10.02 10.43 11.07
C ALA A 40 8.83 10.78 11.98
N LYS A 41 8.92 10.36 13.25
CA LYS A 41 7.85 10.52 14.22
C LYS A 41 7.39 11.99 14.36
N VAL A 42 8.33 12.92 14.34
CA VAL A 42 8.05 14.37 14.44
C VAL A 42 7.24 14.90 13.27
N ILE A 43 7.47 14.37 12.05
CA ILE A 43 6.71 14.77 10.86
C ILE A 43 5.31 14.16 10.89
N ARG A 44 5.21 12.88 11.28
CA ARG A 44 3.92 12.17 11.35
C ARG A 44 2.99 12.69 12.45
N ALA A 45 3.55 13.25 13.52
CA ALA A 45 2.80 13.78 14.66
C ALA A 45 2.48 15.28 14.51
N ALA A 46 2.94 15.94 13.45
CA ALA A 46 2.73 17.37 13.26
C ALA A 46 1.25 17.71 13.12
N VAL A 47 0.85 18.78 13.80
CA VAL A 47 -0.53 19.30 13.76
C VAL A 47 -0.76 20.19 12.55
N GLN A 48 0.28 20.94 12.16
CA GLN A 48 0.25 21.81 11.00
C GLN A 48 1.32 21.39 9.99
N VAL A 49 0.88 21.14 8.76
CA VAL A 49 1.79 20.84 7.66
C VAL A 49 1.54 21.83 6.52
N SER A 50 2.61 22.41 6.01
CA SER A 50 2.56 23.24 4.82
C SER A 50 3.65 22.84 3.83
N LEU A 51 3.36 23.05 2.54
CA LEU A 51 4.26 22.76 1.45
C LEU A 51 4.70 24.06 0.79
N GLY A 52 5.98 24.14 0.49
CA GLY A 52 6.58 25.22 -0.30
C GLY A 52 7.49 24.66 -1.37
N ARG A 53 7.76 25.47 -2.40
CA ARG A 53 8.63 25.10 -3.51
C ARG A 53 9.54 26.23 -3.90
N SER A 54 10.78 25.90 -4.27
CA SER A 54 11.69 26.73 -5.06
C SER A 54 11.99 26.03 -6.40
N THR A 55 12.93 26.56 -7.15
CA THR A 55 13.38 25.98 -8.43
C THR A 55 13.93 24.56 -8.27
N ASP A 56 14.59 24.27 -7.14
CA ASP A 56 15.35 23.03 -6.94
C ASP A 56 14.87 22.21 -5.74
N TRP A 57 13.98 22.76 -4.93
CA TRP A 57 13.61 22.15 -3.64
C TRP A 57 12.12 22.20 -3.38
N ILE A 58 11.63 21.14 -2.77
CA ILE A 58 10.35 21.11 -2.06
C ILE A 58 10.63 21.23 -0.57
N PHE A 59 9.91 22.12 0.10
CA PHE A 59 9.96 22.29 1.54
C PHE A 59 8.68 21.77 2.17
N ILE A 60 8.83 20.89 3.15
CA ILE A 60 7.73 20.40 4.00
C ILE A 60 7.97 20.99 5.37
N ARG A 61 7.14 21.93 5.77
CA ARG A 61 7.16 22.47 7.12
C ARG A 61 6.10 21.73 7.94
N ALA A 62 6.54 21.11 9.02
CA ALA A 62 5.72 20.34 9.95
C ALA A 62 5.97 20.88 11.35
N ASP A 63 5.08 21.74 11.83
CA ASP A 63 5.23 22.55 13.05
C ASP A 63 6.56 23.33 13.05
N GLU A 64 7.48 23.00 13.94
CA GLU A 64 8.81 23.63 14.06
C GLU A 64 9.85 23.07 13.07
N TRP A 65 9.55 21.92 12.44
CA TRP A 65 10.49 21.22 11.56
C TRP A 65 10.31 21.63 10.11
N THR A 66 11.43 21.75 9.43
CA THR A 66 11.42 21.94 7.97
C THR A 66 12.30 20.88 7.33
N VAL A 67 11.72 20.13 6.41
CA VAL A 67 12.42 19.15 5.57
C VAL A 67 12.54 19.76 4.17
N ALA A 68 13.76 19.81 3.64
CA ALA A 68 14.01 20.20 2.27
C ALA A 68 14.35 18.95 1.44
N LEU A 69 13.62 18.72 0.35
CA LEU A 69 13.81 17.62 -0.57
C LEU A 69 14.23 18.18 -1.93
N GLN A 70 15.34 17.72 -2.46
CA GLN A 70 15.79 18.12 -3.79
C GLN A 70 14.86 17.54 -4.86
N ILE A 71 14.50 18.40 -5.84
CA ILE A 71 13.69 18.00 -6.98
C ILE A 71 14.56 17.21 -7.96
N GLU A 72 14.09 16.01 -8.31
CA GLU A 72 14.68 15.14 -9.34
C GLU A 72 14.31 15.66 -10.73
N LYS A 73 15.26 16.28 -11.43
CA LYS A 73 15.02 16.88 -12.75
C LYS A 73 15.29 15.93 -13.92
N ASP A 74 16.13 14.93 -13.69
CA ASP A 74 16.60 14.02 -14.74
C ASP A 74 15.72 12.76 -14.88
N ARG A 75 14.68 12.65 -14.04
CA ARG A 75 13.75 11.51 -14.04
C ARG A 75 12.35 11.97 -14.44
N ARG A 76 11.67 11.08 -15.17
CA ARG A 76 10.25 11.31 -15.50
C ARG A 76 9.36 10.85 -14.36
N PHE A 77 8.26 11.56 -14.17
CA PHE A 77 7.18 11.12 -13.30
C PHE A 77 6.63 9.77 -13.83
N PRO A 78 6.56 8.73 -13.01
CA PRO A 78 6.07 7.43 -13.47
C PRO A 78 4.58 7.53 -13.81
N ALA A 79 4.17 6.88 -14.92
CA ALA A 79 2.76 6.80 -15.33
C ALA A 79 2.01 5.74 -14.48
N ILE A 80 1.91 5.98 -13.17
CA ILE A 80 1.31 5.03 -12.21
C ILE A 80 -0.14 4.75 -12.57
N GLU A 81 -0.89 5.77 -12.99
CA GLU A 81 -2.32 5.66 -13.30
C GLU A 81 -2.62 4.66 -14.42
N ALA A 82 -1.70 4.52 -15.38
CA ALA A 82 -1.84 3.54 -16.45
C ALA A 82 -1.79 2.09 -15.95
N HIS A 83 -1.34 1.88 -14.71
CA HIS A 83 -1.18 0.56 -14.09
C HIS A 83 -2.15 0.32 -12.94
N VAL A 84 -2.96 1.33 -12.55
CA VAL A 84 -4.01 1.16 -11.55
C VAL A 84 -5.23 0.50 -12.21
N PRO A 85 -5.62 -0.71 -11.79
CA PRO A 85 -6.77 -1.39 -12.36
C PRO A 85 -8.08 -0.66 -12.02
N GLU A 86 -9.06 -0.78 -12.89
CA GLU A 86 -10.43 -0.36 -12.60
C GLU A 86 -11.11 -1.37 -11.64
N VAL A 87 -11.89 -0.89 -10.67
CA VAL A 87 -12.59 -1.76 -9.71
C VAL A 87 -13.53 -2.74 -10.44
N SER A 88 -14.15 -2.29 -11.53
CA SER A 88 -15.02 -3.12 -12.38
C SER A 88 -14.28 -4.31 -13.04
N SER A 89 -12.95 -4.30 -13.07
CA SER A 89 -12.15 -5.39 -13.61
C SER A 89 -11.88 -6.51 -12.59
N ALA A 90 -12.25 -6.33 -11.33
CA ALA A 90 -12.06 -7.34 -10.30
C ALA A 90 -13.07 -8.48 -10.45
N SER A 91 -12.60 -9.73 -10.45
CA SER A 91 -13.43 -10.94 -10.37
C SER A 91 -13.73 -11.33 -8.93
N THR A 92 -12.81 -10.97 -8.02
CA THR A 92 -12.85 -11.37 -6.61
C THR A 92 -12.47 -10.20 -5.72
N THR A 93 -13.20 -10.05 -4.62
CA THR A 93 -12.87 -9.07 -3.58
C THR A 93 -12.79 -9.77 -2.23
N MET A 94 -11.69 -9.59 -1.51
CA MET A 94 -11.55 -9.95 -0.11
C MET A 94 -11.97 -8.77 0.75
N VAL A 95 -13.04 -8.93 1.52
CA VAL A 95 -13.56 -7.92 2.44
C VAL A 95 -13.16 -8.29 3.86
N LEU A 96 -12.29 -7.49 4.46
CA LEU A 96 -11.77 -7.69 5.81
C LEU A 96 -12.68 -7.01 6.84
N ALA A 97 -13.12 -7.78 7.83
CA ALA A 97 -13.72 -7.22 9.02
C ALA A 97 -12.64 -6.53 9.88
N GLU A 98 -12.99 -5.48 10.60
CA GLU A 98 -12.05 -4.69 11.41
C GLU A 98 -11.27 -5.54 12.43
N THR A 99 -11.98 -6.47 13.08
CA THR A 99 -11.38 -7.39 14.05
C THR A 99 -10.35 -8.32 13.41
N ASP A 100 -10.66 -8.84 12.22
CA ASP A 100 -9.77 -9.73 11.48
C ASP A 100 -8.60 -8.96 10.87
N ALA A 101 -8.80 -7.73 10.41
CA ALA A 101 -7.74 -6.86 9.91
C ALA A 101 -6.72 -6.55 11.01
N THR A 102 -7.19 -6.14 12.20
CA THR A 102 -6.33 -5.90 13.37
C THR A 102 -5.56 -7.14 13.77
N PHE A 103 -6.23 -8.30 13.78
CA PHE A 103 -5.60 -9.57 14.10
C PHE A 103 -4.55 -9.96 13.05
N LEU A 104 -4.86 -9.83 11.77
CA LEU A 104 -3.95 -10.16 10.67
C LEU A 104 -2.70 -9.27 10.67
N ASP A 105 -2.83 -7.97 10.92
CA ASP A 105 -1.68 -7.06 11.03
C ASP A 105 -0.68 -7.52 12.10
N GLN A 106 -1.18 -7.98 13.25
CA GLN A 106 -0.35 -8.47 14.34
C GLN A 106 0.21 -9.88 14.10
N ALA A 107 -0.60 -10.77 13.52
CA ALA A 107 -0.27 -12.17 13.35
C ALA A 107 0.65 -12.42 12.14
N ALA A 108 0.53 -11.65 11.08
CA ALA A 108 1.21 -11.89 9.82
C ALA A 108 2.74 -11.97 9.95
N GLN A 109 3.34 -11.15 10.81
CA GLN A 109 4.79 -11.18 11.05
C GLN A 109 5.28 -12.44 11.76
N ARG A 110 4.38 -13.14 12.46
CA ARG A 110 4.69 -14.36 13.21
C ARG A 110 4.43 -15.63 12.41
N LEU A 111 3.80 -15.50 11.24
CA LEU A 111 3.58 -16.65 10.37
C LEU A 111 4.90 -17.21 9.82
N PRO A 112 5.00 -18.53 9.57
CA PRO A 112 6.18 -19.15 8.97
C PRO A 112 6.61 -18.45 7.67
N GLY A 113 7.90 -18.52 7.34
CA GLY A 113 8.46 -17.91 6.12
C GLY A 113 8.59 -16.37 6.16
N ALA A 114 8.51 -15.73 7.33
CA ALA A 114 8.68 -14.28 7.46
C ALA A 114 10.07 -13.78 7.07
N SER A 115 11.09 -14.62 7.25
CA SER A 115 12.49 -14.31 6.88
C SER A 115 12.84 -14.71 5.45
N GLU A 116 11.93 -15.35 4.74
CA GLU A 116 12.16 -15.74 3.34
C GLU A 116 12.04 -14.54 2.39
N MET A 117 12.62 -14.68 1.22
CA MET A 117 12.52 -13.68 0.16
C MET A 117 11.03 -13.42 -0.17
N ASN A 118 10.65 -12.14 -0.15
CA ASN A 118 9.27 -11.68 -0.34
C ASN A 118 8.27 -12.12 0.75
N SER A 119 8.72 -12.72 1.85
CA SER A 119 7.87 -13.10 2.99
C SER A 119 6.50 -13.64 2.56
N PRO A 120 6.45 -14.74 1.80
CA PRO A 120 5.25 -15.15 1.06
C PRO A 120 4.13 -15.62 1.96
N VAL A 121 2.90 -15.34 1.55
CA VAL A 121 1.66 -15.93 2.05
C VAL A 121 0.74 -16.23 0.89
N THR A 122 -0.14 -17.22 1.06
CA THR A 122 -1.23 -17.48 0.12
C THR A 122 -2.54 -16.98 0.72
N LEU A 123 -3.21 -16.09 -0.01
CA LEU A 123 -4.58 -15.71 0.26
C LEU A 123 -5.47 -16.78 -0.40
N ASP A 124 -6.10 -17.63 0.38
CA ASP A 124 -7.03 -18.65 -0.09
C ASP A 124 -8.45 -18.16 0.15
N LEU A 125 -9.12 -17.82 -0.95
CA LEU A 125 -10.47 -17.29 -0.98
C LEU A 125 -11.49 -18.33 -1.49
N ASN A 126 -11.17 -19.63 -1.40
CA ASN A 126 -12.06 -20.71 -1.77
C ASN A 126 -12.96 -21.06 -0.56
N GLY A 127 -14.10 -20.38 -0.45
CA GLY A 127 -15.00 -20.49 0.69
C GLY A 127 -14.69 -19.46 1.78
N ALA A 128 -14.04 -19.83 2.87
CA ALA A 128 -13.61 -18.91 3.90
C ALA A 128 -12.38 -18.09 3.46
N VAL A 129 -12.15 -16.94 4.09
CA VAL A 129 -10.91 -16.19 3.93
C VAL A 129 -9.84 -16.81 4.80
N VAL A 130 -8.81 -17.38 4.18
CA VAL A 130 -7.70 -18.04 4.88
C VAL A 130 -6.37 -17.49 4.39
N ILE A 131 -5.52 -17.11 5.31
CA ILE A 131 -4.13 -16.74 5.03
C ILE A 131 -3.26 -17.94 5.35
N ARG A 132 -2.60 -18.52 4.35
CA ARG A 132 -1.73 -19.67 4.50
C ARG A 132 -0.27 -19.26 4.43
N ALA A 133 0.52 -19.80 5.32
CA ALA A 133 1.96 -19.59 5.31
C ALA A 133 2.70 -20.91 5.55
N LYS A 134 3.85 -21.05 4.90
CA LYS A 134 4.74 -22.19 5.06
C LYS A 134 6.17 -21.69 5.02
N SER A 135 7.03 -22.21 5.86
CA SER A 135 8.47 -22.06 5.71
C SER A 135 9.02 -23.19 4.84
N GLY A 136 10.01 -22.90 4.01
CA GLY A 136 10.70 -23.90 3.20
C GLY A 136 11.31 -25.03 4.03
N GLU A 137 11.66 -24.76 5.29
CA GLU A 137 12.23 -25.73 6.23
C GLU A 137 11.16 -26.59 6.94
N GLN A 138 9.90 -26.19 6.88
CA GLN A 138 8.80 -26.89 7.57
C GLN A 138 7.93 -27.65 6.58
N SER A 139 7.52 -28.87 6.95
CA SER A 139 6.57 -29.67 6.17
C SER A 139 5.10 -29.21 6.35
N SER A 140 4.78 -28.54 7.46
CA SER A 140 3.42 -28.14 7.81
C SER A 140 3.09 -26.72 7.31
N VAL A 141 1.86 -26.55 6.88
CA VAL A 141 1.26 -25.24 6.53
C VAL A 141 0.54 -24.70 7.76
N THR A 142 0.69 -23.41 8.01
CA THR A 142 -0.09 -22.70 9.03
C THR A 142 -1.22 -21.96 8.37
N ASP A 143 -2.44 -22.22 8.80
CA ASP A 143 -3.66 -21.57 8.32
C ASP A 143 -4.17 -20.57 9.36
N LEU A 144 -4.36 -19.33 8.93
CA LEU A 144 -4.99 -18.27 9.69
C LEU A 144 -6.37 -18.01 9.09
N VAL A 145 -7.42 -18.48 9.77
CA VAL A 145 -8.80 -18.35 9.28
C VAL A 145 -9.41 -17.03 9.79
N LEU A 146 -9.79 -16.16 8.88
CA LEU A 146 -10.43 -14.87 9.16
C LEU A 146 -11.95 -15.02 9.14
N ARG A 147 -12.52 -15.35 10.30
CA ARG A 147 -13.91 -15.81 10.41
C ARG A 147 -14.97 -14.74 10.19
N ASN A 148 -14.60 -13.47 10.42
CA ASN A 148 -15.53 -12.34 10.29
C ASN A 148 -15.40 -11.68 8.90
N SER A 149 -14.38 -12.07 8.14
CA SER A 149 -14.10 -11.57 6.81
C SER A 149 -14.78 -12.45 5.76
N ARG A 150 -15.03 -11.90 4.59
CA ARG A 150 -15.72 -12.62 3.52
C ARG A 150 -15.08 -12.38 2.16
N ARG A 151 -15.32 -13.30 1.27
CA ARG A 151 -15.10 -13.15 -0.17
C ARG A 151 -16.38 -12.69 -0.84
N GLN A 152 -16.21 -11.86 -1.87
CA GLN A 152 -17.23 -11.56 -2.88
C GLN A 152 -16.66 -11.94 -4.25
N GLY A 153 -17.48 -12.46 -5.15
CA GLY A 153 -17.06 -12.91 -6.49
C GLY A 153 -16.51 -14.33 -6.51
N ASP A 154 -15.59 -14.61 -7.43
CA ASP A 154 -15.09 -15.94 -7.76
C ASP A 154 -14.15 -16.53 -6.70
N GLU A 155 -13.99 -17.85 -6.72
CA GLU A 155 -12.98 -18.54 -5.92
C GLU A 155 -11.58 -18.24 -6.46
N LEU A 156 -10.64 -17.93 -5.55
CA LEU A 156 -9.31 -17.52 -5.95
C LEU A 156 -8.26 -17.90 -4.91
N LYS A 157 -7.07 -18.26 -5.38
CA LYS A 157 -5.86 -18.36 -4.55
C LYS A 157 -4.78 -17.46 -5.14
N VAL A 158 -4.24 -16.58 -4.31
CA VAL A 158 -3.21 -15.62 -4.71
C VAL A 158 -2.01 -15.73 -3.78
N SER A 159 -0.82 -15.82 -4.37
CA SER A 159 0.42 -15.65 -3.61
C SER A 159 0.74 -14.16 -3.47
N SER A 160 1.04 -13.72 -2.27
CA SER A 160 1.34 -12.31 -1.99
C SER A 160 2.46 -12.18 -0.98
N ASN A 161 3.13 -11.04 -1.00
CA ASN A 161 3.99 -10.63 0.10
C ASN A 161 3.11 -10.18 1.27
N ARG A 162 3.30 -10.79 2.47
CA ARG A 162 2.53 -10.43 3.66
C ARG A 162 2.64 -8.97 4.06
N GLU A 163 3.79 -8.36 3.79
CA GLU A 163 4.01 -6.95 4.13
C GLU A 163 3.18 -6.01 3.26
N TYR A 164 2.82 -6.41 2.04
CA TYR A 164 1.92 -5.61 1.19
C TYR A 164 0.49 -5.65 1.74
N VAL A 165 0.03 -6.84 2.14
CA VAL A 165 -1.29 -7.00 2.79
C VAL A 165 -1.35 -6.21 4.08
N ARG A 166 -0.32 -6.30 4.93
CA ARG A 166 -0.23 -5.53 6.18
C ARG A 166 -0.26 -4.02 5.92
N ARG A 167 0.51 -3.56 4.95
CA ARG A 167 0.56 -2.12 4.60
C ARG A 167 -0.79 -1.60 4.14
N ALA A 168 -1.52 -2.37 3.33
CA ALA A 168 -2.88 -2.04 2.94
C ALA A 168 -3.80 -1.89 4.17
N ILE A 169 -3.73 -2.83 5.11
CA ILE A 169 -4.49 -2.77 6.37
C ILE A 169 -4.12 -1.55 7.20
N GLN A 170 -2.84 -1.25 7.35
CA GLN A 170 -2.33 -0.12 8.14
C GLN A 170 -2.69 1.24 7.51
N LEU A 171 -2.88 1.29 6.20
CA LEU A 171 -3.39 2.45 5.47
C LEU A 171 -4.92 2.60 5.57
N GLY A 172 -5.61 1.65 6.21
CA GLY A 172 -7.06 1.73 6.42
C GLY A 172 -7.87 0.92 5.42
N PHE A 173 -7.26 0.36 4.39
CA PHE A 173 -7.99 -0.43 3.40
C PHE A 173 -8.57 -1.71 4.02
N ARG A 174 -9.81 -2.02 3.66
CA ARG A 174 -10.53 -3.21 4.10
C ARG A 174 -11.02 -4.07 2.94
N GLU A 175 -10.92 -3.58 1.73
CA GLU A 175 -11.23 -4.30 0.50
C GLU A 175 -10.00 -4.46 -0.37
N LEU A 176 -9.65 -5.71 -0.66
CA LEU A 176 -8.59 -6.06 -1.60
C LEU A 176 -9.23 -6.70 -2.83
N HIS A 177 -8.99 -6.10 -3.97
CA HIS A 177 -9.58 -6.50 -5.24
C HIS A 177 -8.57 -7.26 -6.09
N PHE A 178 -9.02 -8.32 -6.73
CA PHE A 178 -8.21 -9.21 -7.56
C PHE A 178 -8.95 -9.46 -8.87
N ARG A 179 -8.23 -9.32 -9.98
CA ARG A 179 -8.71 -9.75 -11.29
C ARG A 179 -8.48 -11.25 -11.50
N ASP A 180 -7.28 -11.70 -11.17
CA ASP A 180 -6.83 -13.09 -11.26
C ASP A 180 -5.63 -13.31 -10.32
N ALA A 181 -5.05 -14.53 -10.33
CA ALA A 181 -3.96 -14.89 -9.42
C ALA A 181 -2.61 -14.24 -9.76
N GLU A 182 -2.44 -13.72 -10.95
CA GLU A 182 -1.17 -13.19 -11.49
C GLU A 182 -1.19 -11.66 -11.63
N ALA A 183 -2.39 -11.09 -11.75
CA ALA A 183 -2.55 -9.64 -11.86
C ALA A 183 -2.24 -8.93 -10.54
N PRO A 184 -1.79 -7.67 -10.59
CA PRO A 184 -1.66 -6.85 -9.40
C PRO A 184 -2.99 -6.76 -8.63
N ALA A 185 -2.93 -6.99 -7.31
CA ALA A 185 -4.04 -6.68 -6.42
C ALA A 185 -4.10 -5.18 -6.18
N PHE A 186 -5.28 -4.65 -5.94
CA PHE A 186 -5.46 -3.24 -5.65
C PHE A 186 -6.48 -3.00 -4.53
N CYS A 187 -6.35 -1.86 -3.88
CA CYS A 187 -7.25 -1.37 -2.86
C CYS A 187 -7.72 0.02 -3.26
N ARG A 188 -8.93 0.39 -2.90
CA ARG A 188 -9.48 1.72 -3.11
C ARG A 188 -10.22 2.16 -1.85
N ASP A 189 -10.12 3.45 -1.58
CA ASP A 189 -10.92 4.15 -0.57
C ASP A 189 -11.77 5.17 -1.35
N ASP A 190 -13.10 5.10 -1.21
CA ASP A 190 -14.08 5.92 -1.94
C ASP A 190 -14.38 7.22 -1.18
#